data_d4124ee2fd4fc009b60c2b3ab4dad26a
#
_entry.id   d4124ee2fd4fc009b60c2b3ab4dad26a
#
_cell.length_a   1.000
_cell.length_b   1.000
_cell.length_c   1.000
_cell.angle_alpha   90.00
_cell.angle_beta   90.00
_cell.angle_gamma   90.00
#
_symmetry.space_group_name_H-M   'P 1'
#
loop_
_entity.id
_entity.type
_entity.pdbx_description
1 polymer ?
#
loop_
_entity_poly.entity_id
_entity_poly.type
_entity_poly.pdbx_seq_one_letter_code
_entity_poly.pdbx_strand_id
1 'polypeptide(L)'
;MLALKKLLFICFLLLSLLTTLVITTFLSAEDKAVSSVIPISDRDRVYTADQSSNTVSVINPATNTLLGRITLGNSRPNVLSPLYRGELNVHGMGFSPDHRTLAVISTGSNAVTLIDTATNGIKGTVYLGRSPHEGFFTPNGRELWVAVRGEDYISVIDPKALKEVRQVKVASGPGMIAFSFNGKRAYVCSSFTPELNVIDTTSYQVMKRIPVVSPFCPNIAITPDDNEVWFTHKDVGKVSILDTKNLSIRTVLDTGAITNHVNFADNAKGKFAYVTVGGLNHVKVYQRDTPSDKPEALRNPQLIATIPTGELPHGIWSSGDGTRVYVGLENGDAVDVIDTIKQKQIARIGVGYMPQALVYIPNAVPIGQGRENLKSTTQLLTHNIAFKAHKGNDAMGNLTIRDLGEVSGLDLLVLGLKPKQEYGLYIVGEENSKEIITAFQTDAKGNGMGQATGTLWERLKPLIHLEGVKGQQLLIAPRDAQNPIDEAVLVIAKPCC
;
A
#
# COMPACT_ATOMS: atom_id res chain seq x y z
N MET A 1 77.65 18.23 6.72
CA MET A 1 76.55 18.13 7.71
C MET A 1 75.36 19.11 7.49
N LEU A 2 75.64 20.36 7.11
CA LEU A 2 74.55 21.37 6.92
C LEU A 2 73.66 21.09 5.70
N ALA A 3 74.20 20.57 4.60
CA ALA A 3 73.46 20.26 3.37
C ALA A 3 72.51 19.05 3.56
N LEU A 4 72.90 18.05 4.35
CA LEU A 4 72.05 16.87 4.63
C LEU A 4 70.86 17.21 5.54
N LYS A 5 71.03 18.16 6.49
CA LYS A 5 69.95 18.65 7.35
C LYS A 5 68.92 19.48 6.56
N LYS A 6 69.36 20.28 5.57
CA LYS A 6 68.43 21.02 4.68
C LYS A 6 67.65 20.09 3.76
N LEU A 7 68.27 19.03 3.23
CA LEU A 7 67.58 18.05 2.39
C LEU A 7 66.55 17.24 3.17
N LEU A 8 66.85 16.82 4.39
CA LEU A 8 65.92 16.13 5.28
C LEU A 8 64.72 17.03 5.68
N PHE A 9 64.98 18.32 5.92
CA PHE A 9 63.90 19.28 6.24
C PHE A 9 62.95 19.54 5.08
N ILE A 10 63.49 19.62 3.85
CA ILE A 10 62.68 19.78 2.62
C ILE A 10 61.87 18.51 2.33
N CYS A 11 62.44 17.32 2.51
CA CYS A 11 61.71 16.07 2.38
C CYS A 11 60.59 15.92 3.42
N PHE A 12 60.81 16.38 4.68
CA PHE A 12 59.78 16.37 5.73
C PHE A 12 58.66 17.35 5.43
N LEU A 13 58.95 18.54 4.91
CA LEU A 13 57.96 19.54 4.47
C LEU A 13 57.14 19.04 3.26
N LEU A 14 57.77 18.41 2.28
CA LEU A 14 57.10 17.81 1.14
C LEU A 14 56.18 16.62 1.53
N LEU A 15 56.65 15.78 2.47
CA LEU A 15 55.85 14.68 2.99
C LEU A 15 54.65 15.17 3.80
N SER A 16 54.82 16.24 4.59
CA SER A 16 53.73 16.83 5.35
C SER A 16 52.70 17.56 4.44
N LEU A 17 53.15 18.19 3.33
CA LEU A 17 52.27 18.76 2.33
C LEU A 17 51.50 17.69 1.55
N LEU A 18 52.16 16.55 1.19
CA LEU A 18 51.47 15.43 0.55
C LEU A 18 50.46 14.75 1.47
N THR A 19 50.77 14.58 2.77
CA THR A 19 49.81 14.00 3.73
C THR A 19 48.63 14.95 3.99
N THR A 20 48.83 16.27 4.04
CA THR A 20 47.73 17.25 4.18
C THR A 20 46.88 17.29 2.92
N LEU A 21 47.49 17.20 1.74
CA LEU A 21 46.75 17.18 0.47
C LEU A 21 45.91 15.89 0.30
N VAL A 22 46.45 14.74 0.73
CA VAL A 22 45.74 13.46 0.72
C VAL A 22 44.60 13.45 1.77
N ILE A 23 44.84 14.03 2.96
CA ILE A 23 43.80 14.13 4.00
C ILE A 23 42.72 15.12 3.60
N THR A 24 43.06 16.25 2.95
CA THR A 24 42.02 17.19 2.45
C THR A 24 41.24 16.63 1.26
N THR A 25 41.83 15.80 0.40
CA THR A 25 41.10 15.10 -0.66
C THR A 25 40.24 13.96 -0.13
N PHE A 26 40.57 13.33 1.01
CA PHE A 26 39.72 12.36 1.67
C PHE A 26 38.63 13.01 2.56
N LEU A 27 38.81 14.25 3.04
CA LEU A 27 37.82 14.97 3.84
C LEU A 27 36.84 15.82 3.00
N SER A 28 37.08 15.99 1.70
CA SER A 28 36.16 16.69 0.78
C SER A 28 35.33 15.74 -0.08
N ALA A 29 35.49 14.44 0.07
CA ALA A 29 34.51 13.45 -0.37
C ALA A 29 33.48 13.25 0.75
N GLU A 30 32.78 14.32 1.16
CA GLU A 30 31.40 14.15 1.52
C GLU A 30 30.73 13.56 0.28
N ASP A 31 30.57 12.24 0.30
CA ASP A 31 29.66 11.54 -0.58
C ASP A 31 28.29 12.21 -0.49
N LYS A 32 28.09 13.23 -1.30
CA LYS A 32 26.79 13.36 -1.94
C LYS A 32 26.67 12.05 -2.71
N ALA A 33 26.03 11.08 -2.08
CA ALA A 33 25.40 9.98 -2.78
C ALA A 33 24.45 10.66 -3.76
N VAL A 34 24.94 10.95 -4.96
CA VAL A 34 24.11 11.18 -6.11
C VAL A 34 23.41 9.84 -6.23
N SER A 35 22.19 9.78 -5.69
CA SER A 35 21.28 8.70 -5.98
C SER A 35 21.27 8.61 -7.50
N SER A 36 22.00 7.64 -8.03
CA SER A 36 22.03 7.40 -9.46
C SER A 36 20.59 7.05 -9.81
N VAL A 37 19.92 7.99 -10.49
CA VAL A 37 18.57 7.79 -11.01
C VAL A 37 18.60 6.52 -11.83
N ILE A 38 17.96 5.46 -11.35
CA ILE A 38 17.91 4.17 -12.03
C ILE A 38 16.73 4.20 -13.00
N PRO A 39 16.96 4.36 -14.33
CA PRO A 39 15.87 4.42 -15.29
C PRO A 39 15.06 3.12 -15.29
N ILE A 40 13.76 3.23 -15.57
CA ILE A 40 12.89 2.06 -15.73
C ILE A 40 13.41 1.15 -16.84
N SER A 41 13.53 -0.14 -16.56
CA SER A 41 14.07 -1.14 -17.46
C SER A 41 13.18 -2.41 -17.53
N ASP A 42 13.40 -3.24 -18.56
CA ASP A 42 12.78 -4.56 -18.68
C ASP A 42 13.20 -5.55 -17.58
N ARG A 43 14.22 -5.22 -16.80
CA ARG A 43 14.70 -6.00 -15.66
C ARG A 43 13.96 -5.70 -14.37
N ASP A 44 13.21 -4.61 -14.34
CA ASP A 44 12.44 -4.19 -13.17
C ASP A 44 11.12 -4.96 -13.11
N ARG A 45 10.55 -5.06 -11.93
CA ARG A 45 9.23 -5.67 -11.74
C ARG A 45 8.40 -4.84 -10.77
N VAL A 46 7.08 -4.79 -11.06
CA VAL A 46 6.08 -4.42 -10.07
C VAL A 46 5.35 -5.69 -9.67
N TYR A 47 5.24 -5.92 -8.37
CA TYR A 47 4.50 -7.04 -7.80
C TYR A 47 3.29 -6.51 -7.03
N THR A 48 2.15 -7.19 -7.13
CA THR A 48 0.94 -6.88 -6.35
C THR A 48 0.51 -8.05 -5.49
N ALA A 49 0.09 -7.77 -4.26
CA ALA A 49 -0.51 -8.74 -3.36
C ALA A 49 -2.02 -8.77 -3.58
N ASP A 50 -2.50 -9.76 -4.31
CA ASP A 50 -3.89 -9.88 -4.76
C ASP A 50 -4.67 -10.73 -3.75
N GLN A 51 -5.31 -10.09 -2.78
CA GLN A 51 -5.81 -10.71 -1.55
C GLN A 51 -6.87 -11.79 -1.79
N SER A 52 -7.88 -11.55 -2.62
CA SER A 52 -8.98 -12.49 -2.81
C SER A 52 -8.68 -13.58 -3.83
N SER A 53 -7.75 -13.35 -4.76
CA SER A 53 -7.27 -14.39 -5.68
C SER A 53 -6.13 -15.22 -5.09
N ASN A 54 -5.53 -14.80 -3.98
CA ASN A 54 -4.35 -15.44 -3.37
C ASN A 54 -3.18 -15.60 -4.36
N THR A 55 -2.94 -14.54 -5.13
CA THR A 55 -1.90 -14.50 -6.14
C THR A 55 -0.97 -13.32 -5.92
N VAL A 56 0.18 -13.38 -6.58
CA VAL A 56 1.05 -12.23 -6.76
C VAL A 56 1.11 -11.96 -8.26
N SER A 57 0.56 -10.84 -8.71
CA SER A 57 0.68 -10.43 -10.11
C SER A 57 2.05 -9.81 -10.36
N VAL A 58 2.64 -10.11 -11.52
CA VAL A 58 3.98 -9.67 -11.92
C VAL A 58 3.87 -8.82 -13.18
N ILE A 59 4.27 -7.56 -13.08
CA ILE A 59 4.15 -6.55 -14.14
C ILE A 59 5.55 -6.16 -14.63
N ASN A 60 5.69 -6.00 -15.94
CA ASN A 60 6.85 -5.33 -16.54
C ASN A 60 6.57 -3.81 -16.62
N PRO A 61 7.29 -2.98 -15.83
CA PRO A 61 7.07 -1.54 -15.83
C PRO A 61 7.56 -0.83 -17.10
N ALA A 62 8.51 -1.39 -17.84
CA ALA A 62 8.98 -0.78 -19.08
C ALA A 62 7.88 -0.76 -20.16
N THR A 63 7.05 -1.78 -20.20
CA THR A 63 5.95 -1.93 -21.16
C THR A 63 4.56 -1.70 -20.55
N ASN A 64 4.44 -1.59 -19.23
CA ASN A 64 3.18 -1.56 -18.48
C ASN A 64 2.28 -2.77 -18.79
N THR A 65 2.87 -3.97 -18.81
CA THR A 65 2.14 -5.20 -19.14
C THR A 65 2.23 -6.22 -18.02
N LEU A 66 1.12 -6.92 -17.77
CA LEU A 66 1.09 -8.07 -16.88
C LEU A 66 1.84 -9.23 -17.54
N LEU A 67 2.85 -9.76 -16.87
CA LEU A 67 3.63 -10.92 -17.34
C LEU A 67 2.98 -12.25 -16.97
N GLY A 68 2.29 -12.31 -15.85
CA GLY A 68 1.65 -13.49 -15.28
C GLY A 68 1.44 -13.37 -13.78
N ARG A 69 1.08 -14.47 -13.13
CA ARG A 69 0.82 -14.53 -11.69
C ARG A 69 1.56 -15.67 -11.03
N ILE A 70 2.05 -15.45 -9.82
CA ILE A 70 2.53 -16.48 -8.91
C ILE A 70 1.32 -16.91 -8.07
N THR A 71 0.94 -18.17 -8.13
CA THR A 71 -0.21 -18.70 -7.38
C THR A 71 0.26 -19.17 -6.02
N LEU A 72 -0.24 -18.57 -4.93
CA LEU A 72 0.01 -18.98 -3.55
C LEU A 72 -1.14 -19.82 -2.99
N GLY A 73 -2.34 -19.64 -3.51
CA GLY A 73 -3.52 -20.38 -3.11
C GLY A 73 -4.62 -20.31 -4.20
N ASN A 74 -5.80 -20.83 -3.90
CA ASN A 74 -6.96 -20.71 -4.77
C ASN A 74 -7.69 -19.39 -4.53
N SER A 75 -8.39 -18.89 -5.56
CA SER A 75 -9.29 -17.72 -5.39
C SER A 75 -10.36 -18.04 -4.35
N ARG A 76 -10.47 -17.18 -3.34
CA ARG A 76 -11.46 -17.30 -2.28
C ARG A 76 -11.89 -15.94 -1.79
N PRO A 77 -13.15 -15.78 -1.35
CA PRO A 77 -13.55 -14.62 -0.58
C PRO A 77 -12.77 -14.61 0.77
N ASN A 78 -12.86 -13.51 1.51
CA ASN A 78 -12.21 -13.34 2.81
C ASN A 78 -12.78 -14.29 3.91
N VAL A 79 -12.86 -15.58 3.60
CA VAL A 79 -13.38 -16.62 4.47
C VAL A 79 -12.32 -17.67 4.72
N LEU A 80 -11.98 -17.89 5.98
CA LEU A 80 -11.11 -18.98 6.39
C LEU A 80 -11.86 -20.32 6.26
N SER A 81 -11.19 -21.29 5.64
CA SER A 81 -11.68 -22.66 5.58
C SER A 81 -10.62 -23.62 6.15
N PRO A 82 -10.96 -24.45 7.13
CA PRO A 82 -10.02 -25.43 7.68
C PRO A 82 -9.59 -26.50 6.67
N LEU A 83 -10.32 -26.64 5.56
CA LEU A 83 -9.98 -27.55 4.47
C LEU A 83 -9.13 -26.90 3.39
N TYR A 84 -8.88 -25.59 3.48
CA TYR A 84 -8.09 -24.86 2.50
C TYR A 84 -6.61 -25.24 2.61
N ARG A 85 -6.00 -25.43 1.44
CA ARG A 85 -4.57 -25.68 1.31
C ARG A 85 -3.93 -24.56 0.50
N GLY A 86 -2.89 -23.95 1.05
CA GLY A 86 -2.15 -22.82 0.46
C GLY A 86 -2.28 -21.55 1.29
N GLU A 87 -1.69 -20.47 0.80
CA GLU A 87 -1.67 -19.20 1.51
C GLU A 87 -2.96 -18.43 1.27
N LEU A 88 -3.51 -17.86 2.36
CA LEU A 88 -4.78 -17.15 2.36
C LEU A 88 -4.62 -15.68 2.63
N ASN A 89 -5.40 -14.86 1.91
CA ASN A 89 -5.44 -13.41 2.05
C ASN A 89 -4.04 -12.81 1.92
N VAL A 90 -3.46 -12.96 0.72
CA VAL A 90 -2.19 -12.34 0.34
C VAL A 90 -2.33 -10.82 0.43
N HIS A 91 -1.60 -10.17 1.32
CA HIS A 91 -1.85 -8.79 1.71
C HIS A 91 -0.62 -7.89 1.60
N GLY A 92 0.38 -8.08 2.46
CA GLY A 92 1.54 -7.22 2.59
C GLY A 92 2.72 -7.64 1.73
N MET A 93 3.61 -6.71 1.40
CA MET A 93 4.79 -6.96 0.59
C MET A 93 5.99 -6.14 1.04
N GLY A 94 7.17 -6.76 0.93
CA GLY A 94 8.47 -6.08 1.04
C GLY A 94 9.53 -6.82 0.25
N PHE A 95 10.69 -6.22 0.04
CA PHE A 95 11.78 -6.87 -0.70
C PHE A 95 13.14 -6.59 -0.08
N SER A 96 14.07 -7.52 -0.32
CA SER A 96 15.46 -7.41 0.20
C SER A 96 16.24 -6.30 -0.51
N PRO A 97 17.18 -5.63 0.17
CA PRO A 97 17.97 -4.55 -0.41
C PRO A 97 18.78 -4.93 -1.63
N ASP A 98 19.10 -6.21 -1.79
CA ASP A 98 19.78 -6.75 -2.98
C ASP A 98 18.81 -7.00 -4.15
N HIS A 99 17.50 -6.77 -3.95
CA HIS A 99 16.43 -6.95 -4.92
C HIS A 99 16.22 -8.41 -5.37
N ARG A 100 16.65 -9.40 -4.58
CA ARG A 100 16.60 -10.84 -4.95
C ARG A 100 15.55 -11.64 -4.21
N THR A 101 14.95 -11.06 -3.19
CA THR A 101 13.93 -11.74 -2.41
C THR A 101 12.73 -10.82 -2.21
N LEU A 102 11.57 -11.27 -2.66
CA LEU A 102 10.27 -10.68 -2.34
C LEU A 102 9.71 -11.42 -1.13
N ALA A 103 9.27 -10.69 -0.12
CA ALA A 103 8.49 -11.20 1.00
C ALA A 103 7.01 -10.89 0.76
N VAL A 104 6.17 -11.89 0.87
CA VAL A 104 4.71 -11.80 0.69
C VAL A 104 4.03 -12.28 1.95
N ILE A 105 3.23 -11.42 2.55
CA ILE A 105 2.53 -11.69 3.80
C ILE A 105 1.11 -12.15 3.50
N SER A 106 0.72 -13.29 4.07
CA SER A 106 -0.62 -13.87 3.98
C SER A 106 -1.30 -13.77 5.34
N THR A 107 -2.23 -12.81 5.49
CA THR A 107 -2.86 -12.49 6.78
C THR A 107 -3.75 -13.61 7.29
N GLY A 108 -4.42 -14.33 6.40
CA GLY A 108 -5.37 -15.39 6.77
C GLY A 108 -4.70 -16.71 7.15
N SER A 109 -3.54 -17.02 6.57
CA SER A 109 -2.76 -18.23 6.91
C SER A 109 -1.64 -17.98 7.91
N ASN A 110 -1.50 -16.73 8.40
CA ASN A 110 -0.47 -16.33 9.37
C ASN A 110 0.95 -16.63 8.88
N ALA A 111 1.25 -16.30 7.63
CA ALA A 111 2.47 -16.72 6.98
C ALA A 111 3.21 -15.59 6.24
N VAL A 112 4.49 -15.79 6.06
CA VAL A 112 5.34 -15.03 5.14
C VAL A 112 5.96 -15.99 4.16
N THR A 113 5.71 -15.79 2.87
CA THR A 113 6.33 -16.55 1.78
C THR A 113 7.44 -15.73 1.15
N LEU A 114 8.65 -16.30 1.08
CA LEU A 114 9.79 -15.69 0.41
C LEU A 114 9.89 -16.23 -1.02
N ILE A 115 10.02 -15.30 -1.98
CA ILE A 115 10.03 -15.60 -3.41
C ILE A 115 11.32 -15.05 -4.03
N ASP A 116 11.95 -15.81 -4.89
CA ASP A 116 13.09 -15.37 -5.71
C ASP A 116 12.57 -14.47 -6.84
N THR A 117 13.05 -13.23 -6.93
CA THR A 117 12.58 -12.26 -7.92
C THR A 117 13.01 -12.57 -9.34
N ALA A 118 14.14 -13.27 -9.53
CA ALA A 118 14.66 -13.60 -10.84
C ALA A 118 13.86 -14.73 -11.51
N THR A 119 13.40 -15.70 -10.70
CA THR A 119 12.74 -16.92 -11.19
C THR A 119 11.27 -17.02 -10.78
N ASN A 120 10.77 -16.12 -9.91
CA ASN A 120 9.45 -16.19 -9.27
C ASN A 120 9.21 -17.50 -8.49
N GLY A 121 10.29 -18.21 -8.14
CA GLY A 121 10.24 -19.46 -7.38
C GLY A 121 10.08 -19.20 -5.89
N ILE A 122 9.24 -20.00 -5.21
CA ILE A 122 9.08 -19.95 -3.76
C ILE A 122 10.34 -20.51 -3.11
N LYS A 123 10.99 -19.69 -2.25
CA LYS A 123 12.17 -20.08 -1.45
C LYS A 123 11.79 -20.81 -0.17
N GLY A 124 10.64 -20.45 0.40
CA GLY A 124 10.10 -21.05 1.62
C GLY A 124 9.04 -20.17 2.28
N THR A 125 8.39 -20.73 3.31
CA THR A 125 7.34 -20.07 4.08
C THR A 125 7.66 -20.15 5.56
N VAL A 126 7.43 -19.04 6.27
CA VAL A 126 7.57 -18.93 7.74
C VAL A 126 6.20 -18.62 8.32
N TYR A 127 5.74 -19.44 9.26
CA TYR A 127 4.48 -19.20 9.98
C TYR A 127 4.71 -18.39 11.24
N LEU A 128 3.81 -17.47 11.53
CA LEU A 128 3.91 -16.44 12.57
C LEU A 128 2.68 -16.45 13.50
N GLY A 129 2.58 -15.44 14.35
CA GLY A 129 1.37 -15.15 15.11
C GLY A 129 0.23 -14.66 14.23
N ARG A 130 -0.90 -14.30 14.86
CA ARG A 130 -2.18 -14.01 14.19
C ARG A 130 -2.13 -12.77 13.31
N SER A 131 -2.68 -12.90 12.10
CA SER A 131 -2.92 -11.81 11.16
C SER A 131 -1.68 -10.92 10.95
N PRO A 132 -0.52 -11.46 10.53
CA PRO A 132 0.59 -10.62 10.10
C PRO A 132 0.11 -9.72 8.96
N HIS A 133 0.63 -8.47 8.90
CA HIS A 133 0.07 -7.48 7.99
C HIS A 133 1.07 -7.03 6.93
N GLU A 134 2.20 -6.47 7.35
CA GLU A 134 3.25 -5.96 6.45
C GLU A 134 4.62 -6.40 6.94
N GLY A 135 5.58 -6.53 6.01
CA GLY A 135 6.94 -6.97 6.34
C GLY A 135 7.99 -6.30 5.49
N PHE A 136 9.08 -5.82 6.15
CA PHE A 136 10.16 -5.11 5.50
C PHE A 136 11.52 -5.65 5.96
N PHE A 137 12.44 -5.75 5.01
CA PHE A 137 13.82 -6.07 5.31
C PHE A 137 14.53 -4.89 5.97
N THR A 138 15.41 -5.19 6.91
CA THR A 138 16.36 -4.20 7.40
C THR A 138 17.25 -3.69 6.25
N PRO A 139 17.76 -2.45 6.29
CA PRO A 139 18.59 -1.90 5.21
C PRO A 139 19.85 -2.72 4.89
N ASN A 140 20.35 -3.51 5.85
CA ASN A 140 21.48 -4.42 5.64
C ASN A 140 21.04 -5.82 5.12
N GLY A 141 19.76 -6.06 4.95
CA GLY A 141 19.19 -7.32 4.44
C GLY A 141 19.33 -8.54 5.35
N ARG A 142 19.79 -8.36 6.59
CA ARG A 142 20.03 -9.51 7.50
C ARG A 142 18.74 -10.04 8.12
N GLU A 143 17.75 -9.19 8.31
CA GLU A 143 16.50 -9.53 8.96
C GLU A 143 15.32 -9.05 8.14
N LEU A 144 14.22 -9.78 8.23
CA LEU A 144 12.90 -9.38 7.76
C LEU A 144 12.03 -9.17 9.00
N TRP A 145 11.55 -7.95 9.19
CA TRP A 145 10.66 -7.60 10.28
C TRP A 145 9.22 -7.60 9.80
N VAL A 146 8.33 -8.30 10.49
CA VAL A 146 6.93 -8.44 10.13
C VAL A 146 6.04 -7.95 11.25
N ALA A 147 5.13 -7.03 10.95
CA ALA A 147 4.13 -6.54 11.88
C ALA A 147 3.05 -7.62 12.10
N VAL A 148 2.96 -8.20 13.30
CA VAL A 148 1.95 -9.21 13.65
C VAL A 148 0.72 -8.50 14.21
N ARG A 149 -0.16 -8.06 13.31
CA ARG A 149 -1.27 -7.14 13.60
C ARG A 149 -2.28 -7.69 14.60
N GLY A 150 -2.51 -9.00 14.60
CA GLY A 150 -3.40 -9.66 15.57
C GLY A 150 -2.84 -9.77 16.98
N GLU A 151 -1.60 -9.32 17.20
CA GLU A 151 -0.85 -9.41 18.46
C GLU A 151 -0.29 -8.03 18.84
N ASP A 152 0.80 -8.00 19.62
CA ASP A 152 1.44 -6.79 20.11
C ASP A 152 2.97 -6.82 19.92
N TYR A 153 3.44 -7.46 18.84
CA TYR A 153 4.86 -7.57 18.57
C TYR A 153 5.19 -7.52 17.07
N ILE A 154 6.43 -7.21 16.79
CA ILE A 154 7.07 -7.40 15.50
C ILE A 154 7.82 -8.73 15.52
N SER A 155 7.56 -9.60 14.56
CA SER A 155 8.34 -10.82 14.34
C SER A 155 9.59 -10.47 13.55
N VAL A 156 10.75 -10.86 14.06
CA VAL A 156 12.05 -10.73 13.39
C VAL A 156 12.44 -12.08 12.83
N ILE A 157 12.59 -12.15 11.51
CA ILE A 157 12.86 -13.38 10.77
C ILE A 157 14.29 -13.33 10.22
N ASP A 158 15.03 -14.43 10.36
CA ASP A 158 16.22 -14.71 9.55
C ASP A 158 15.74 -15.24 8.18
N PRO A 159 15.87 -14.47 7.10
CA PRO A 159 15.34 -14.86 5.78
C PRO A 159 16.15 -16.00 5.13
N LYS A 160 17.37 -16.28 5.58
CA LYS A 160 18.20 -17.38 5.10
C LYS A 160 17.87 -18.69 5.80
N ALA A 161 17.67 -18.61 7.12
CA ALA A 161 17.28 -19.77 7.93
C ALA A 161 15.76 -20.08 7.83
N LEU A 162 14.96 -19.20 7.24
CA LEU A 162 13.51 -19.30 7.18
C LEU A 162 12.87 -19.49 8.56
N LYS A 163 13.29 -18.67 9.52
CA LYS A 163 12.95 -18.84 10.92
C LYS A 163 12.73 -17.52 11.64
N GLU A 164 11.68 -17.45 12.48
CA GLU A 164 11.56 -16.39 13.49
C GLU A 164 12.68 -16.53 14.51
N VAL A 165 13.43 -15.47 14.74
CA VAL A 165 14.58 -15.46 15.67
C VAL A 165 14.33 -14.57 16.87
N ARG A 166 13.34 -13.67 16.82
CA ARG A 166 13.03 -12.74 17.90
C ARG A 166 11.60 -12.17 17.72
N GLN A 167 11.02 -11.78 18.85
CA GLN A 167 9.83 -10.95 18.91
C GLN A 167 10.16 -9.62 19.61
N VAL A 168 9.76 -8.50 19.01
CA VAL A 168 9.94 -7.16 19.57
C VAL A 168 8.60 -6.62 20.01
N LYS A 169 8.40 -6.47 21.33
CA LYS A 169 7.15 -5.99 21.91
C LYS A 169 6.91 -4.53 21.55
N VAL A 170 5.71 -4.22 21.05
CA VAL A 170 5.27 -2.88 20.63
C VAL A 170 3.84 -2.61 21.12
N ALA A 171 3.21 -1.55 20.64
CA ALA A 171 1.79 -1.31 20.86
C ALA A 171 0.93 -2.39 20.19
N SER A 172 -0.24 -2.67 20.74
CA SER A 172 -1.18 -3.65 20.20
C SER A 172 -1.59 -3.29 18.77
N GLY A 173 -1.61 -4.28 17.90
CA GLY A 173 -2.01 -4.15 16.51
C GLY A 173 -0.97 -3.43 15.63
N PRO A 174 0.33 -3.81 15.65
CA PRO A 174 1.29 -3.21 14.74
C PRO A 174 0.83 -3.39 13.29
N GLY A 175 0.76 -2.28 12.54
CA GLY A 175 0.27 -2.28 11.17
C GLY A 175 1.41 -2.38 10.15
N MET A 176 2.37 -1.46 10.22
CA MET A 176 3.44 -1.35 9.24
C MET A 176 4.72 -0.82 9.89
N ILE A 177 5.84 -1.01 9.18
CA ILE A 177 7.19 -0.69 9.65
C ILE A 177 7.91 0.14 8.57
N ALA A 178 8.64 1.18 8.99
CA ALA A 178 9.62 1.86 8.16
C ALA A 178 10.97 1.89 8.88
N PHE A 179 12.06 1.66 8.15
CA PHE A 179 13.42 1.78 8.70
C PHE A 179 14.06 3.09 8.28
N SER A 180 14.86 3.70 9.18
CA SER A 180 15.82 4.72 8.77
C SER A 180 16.85 4.12 7.81
N PHE A 181 17.36 4.90 6.85
CA PHE A 181 18.32 4.37 5.87
C PHE A 181 19.63 3.85 6.47
N ASN A 182 20.04 4.44 7.61
CA ASN A 182 21.20 3.94 8.36
C ASN A 182 20.89 2.65 9.15
N GLY A 183 19.65 2.17 9.12
CA GLY A 183 19.21 0.96 9.80
C GLY A 183 19.15 1.02 11.32
N LYS A 184 19.39 2.18 11.95
CA LYS A 184 19.46 2.27 13.41
C LYS A 184 18.10 2.43 14.09
N ARG A 185 17.07 2.83 13.35
CA ARG A 185 15.72 3.03 13.87
C ARG A 185 14.69 2.32 13.02
N ALA A 186 13.68 1.76 13.67
CA ALA A 186 12.45 1.33 13.04
C ALA A 186 11.28 2.15 13.61
N TYR A 187 10.38 2.56 12.75
CA TYR A 187 9.15 3.27 13.07
C TYR A 187 7.99 2.32 12.83
N VAL A 188 7.19 2.07 13.86
CA VAL A 188 6.08 1.11 13.80
C VAL A 188 4.79 1.83 14.13
N CYS A 189 3.87 1.90 13.20
CA CYS A 189 2.53 2.41 13.47
C CYS A 189 1.56 1.26 13.82
N SER A 190 0.51 1.59 14.55
CA SER A 190 -0.47 0.64 15.03
C SER A 190 -1.78 0.71 14.24
N SER A 191 -2.57 -0.37 14.28
CA SER A 191 -3.95 -0.40 13.78
C SER A 191 -4.99 -0.29 14.90
N PHE A 192 -4.59 -0.47 16.16
CA PHE A 192 -5.53 -0.52 17.30
C PHE A 192 -5.19 0.44 18.43
N THR A 193 -3.95 0.93 18.47
CA THR A 193 -3.47 1.85 19.50
C THR A 193 -3.07 3.17 18.86
N PRO A 194 -3.53 4.34 19.34
CA PRO A 194 -3.21 5.63 18.74
C PRO A 194 -1.78 6.08 19.11
N GLU A 195 -0.79 5.27 18.70
CA GLU A 195 0.61 5.52 19.02
C GLU A 195 1.54 5.00 17.91
N LEU A 196 2.61 5.75 17.66
CA LEU A 196 3.74 5.36 16.86
C LEU A 196 4.89 4.95 17.78
N ASN A 197 5.47 3.75 17.57
CA ASN A 197 6.63 3.29 18.31
C ASN A 197 7.91 3.53 17.51
N VAL A 198 8.92 4.13 18.13
CA VAL A 198 10.28 4.24 17.59
C VAL A 198 11.16 3.23 18.30
N ILE A 199 11.79 2.34 17.54
CA ILE A 199 12.56 1.22 18.05
C ILE A 199 14.03 1.43 17.68
N ASP A 200 14.93 1.21 18.65
CA ASP A 200 16.36 1.03 18.38
C ASP A 200 16.60 -0.38 17.87
N THR A 201 17.08 -0.50 16.64
CA THR A 201 17.23 -1.79 15.95
C THR A 201 18.41 -2.63 16.48
N THR A 202 19.32 -2.02 17.23
CA THR A 202 20.48 -2.74 17.84
C THR A 202 20.04 -3.43 19.14
N SER A 203 19.33 -2.70 19.99
CA SER A 203 18.84 -3.23 21.27
C SER A 203 17.49 -3.92 21.16
N TYR A 204 16.75 -3.69 20.07
CA TYR A 204 15.36 -4.14 19.86
C TYR A 204 14.38 -3.58 20.90
N GLN A 205 14.68 -2.39 21.46
CA GLN A 205 13.84 -1.76 22.47
C GLN A 205 13.10 -0.55 21.92
N VAL A 206 11.85 -0.36 22.36
CA VAL A 206 11.09 0.86 22.08
C VAL A 206 11.74 2.01 22.84
N MET A 207 12.37 2.92 22.11
CA MET A 207 13.04 4.11 22.66
C MET A 207 12.09 5.29 22.84
N LYS A 208 10.99 5.34 22.07
CA LYS A 208 9.99 6.40 22.18
C LYS A 208 8.62 5.91 21.71
N ARG A 209 7.57 6.35 22.43
CA ARG A 209 6.16 6.19 22.10
C ARG A 209 5.58 7.57 21.80
N ILE A 210 4.96 7.76 20.65
CA ILE A 210 4.48 9.05 20.16
C ILE A 210 2.98 8.95 19.97
N PRO A 211 2.16 9.70 20.74
CA PRO A 211 0.71 9.73 20.55
C PRO A 211 0.37 10.27 19.15
N VAL A 212 -0.63 9.66 18.51
CA VAL A 212 -1.09 10.03 17.17
C VAL A 212 -2.59 10.25 17.14
N VAL A 213 -3.10 10.86 16.06
CA VAL A 213 -4.50 11.34 15.97
C VAL A 213 -5.54 10.23 15.85
N SER A 214 -5.11 9.01 15.51
CA SER A 214 -6.00 7.87 15.32
C SER A 214 -5.24 6.55 15.49
N PRO A 215 -5.86 5.49 16.00
CA PRO A 215 -5.22 4.20 16.12
C PRO A 215 -4.97 3.50 14.77
N PHE A 216 -5.77 3.79 13.72
CA PHE A 216 -5.72 3.01 12.49
C PHE A 216 -4.75 3.57 11.45
N CYS A 217 -3.51 3.08 11.49
CA CYS A 217 -2.46 3.42 10.53
C CYS A 217 -2.21 2.25 9.55
N PRO A 218 -2.72 2.30 8.32
CA PRO A 218 -2.48 1.26 7.32
C PRO A 218 -1.09 1.35 6.69
N ASN A 219 -0.45 2.54 6.67
CA ASN A 219 0.82 2.72 5.97
C ASN A 219 1.72 3.75 6.67
N ILE A 220 3.02 3.49 6.59
CA ILE A 220 4.09 4.38 7.02
C ILE A 220 5.24 4.34 6.01
N ALA A 221 5.79 5.48 5.65
CA ALA A 221 6.92 5.61 4.75
C ALA A 221 7.90 6.68 5.24
N ILE A 222 9.18 6.48 4.96
CA ILE A 222 10.24 7.45 5.26
C ILE A 222 10.63 8.19 3.98
N THR A 223 10.89 9.50 4.08
CA THR A 223 11.30 10.30 2.93
C THR A 223 12.70 9.90 2.42
N PRO A 224 12.99 10.03 1.12
CA PRO A 224 14.29 9.66 0.54
C PRO A 224 15.50 10.35 1.16
N ASP A 225 15.31 11.45 1.87
CA ASP A 225 16.35 12.20 2.60
C ASP A 225 16.44 11.82 4.10
N ASP A 226 15.68 10.81 4.55
CA ASP A 226 15.62 10.30 5.94
C ASP A 226 15.16 11.34 6.98
N ASN A 227 14.62 12.50 6.56
CA ASN A 227 14.27 13.60 7.44
C ASN A 227 12.86 13.50 8.03
N GLU A 228 11.94 12.84 7.34
CA GLU A 228 10.54 12.76 7.74
C GLU A 228 10.01 11.34 7.62
N VAL A 229 9.11 10.99 8.53
CA VAL A 229 8.26 9.79 8.42
C VAL A 229 6.83 10.25 8.25
N TRP A 230 6.20 9.82 7.15
CA TRP A 230 4.80 10.07 6.87
C TRP A 230 4.00 8.81 7.14
N PHE A 231 2.88 8.94 7.83
CA PHE A 231 2.00 7.81 8.10
C PHE A 231 0.54 8.23 8.04
N THR A 232 -0.27 7.31 7.53
CA THR A 232 -1.66 7.56 7.21
C THR A 232 -2.59 7.19 8.35
N HIS A 233 -3.78 7.80 8.37
CA HIS A 233 -4.86 7.52 9.31
C HIS A 233 -6.14 7.30 8.52
N LYS A 234 -6.42 6.02 8.21
CA LYS A 234 -7.49 5.60 7.29
C LYS A 234 -8.87 6.04 7.76
N ASP A 235 -9.16 5.84 9.04
CA ASP A 235 -10.46 6.11 9.66
C ASP A 235 -10.79 7.61 9.80
N VAL A 236 -9.78 8.47 9.91
CA VAL A 236 -9.97 9.92 10.03
C VAL A 236 -9.58 10.71 8.80
N GLY A 237 -9.07 10.05 7.74
CA GLY A 237 -8.73 10.69 6.46
C GLY A 237 -7.60 11.70 6.57
N LYS A 238 -6.52 11.35 7.27
CA LYS A 238 -5.40 12.23 7.56
C LYS A 238 -4.05 11.57 7.30
N VAL A 239 -3.01 12.39 7.19
CA VAL A 239 -1.60 11.96 7.18
C VAL A 239 -0.84 12.77 8.21
N SER A 240 -0.14 12.10 9.13
CA SER A 240 0.80 12.74 10.05
C SER A 240 2.22 12.71 9.51
N ILE A 241 2.98 13.76 9.77
CA ILE A 241 4.38 13.92 9.39
C ILE A 241 5.22 14.07 10.63
N LEU A 242 6.12 13.12 10.86
CA LEU A 242 7.07 13.10 11.96
C LEU A 242 8.43 13.63 11.50
N ASP A 243 9.02 14.53 12.26
CA ASP A 243 10.43 14.92 12.13
C ASP A 243 11.31 13.82 12.76
N THR A 244 12.23 13.23 11.99
CA THR A 244 13.06 12.11 12.45
C THR A 244 14.16 12.53 13.42
N LYS A 245 14.58 13.81 13.39
CA LYS A 245 15.61 14.37 14.26
C LYS A 245 15.06 14.61 15.68
N ASN A 246 13.89 15.22 15.77
CA ASN A 246 13.28 15.60 17.04
C ASN A 246 12.32 14.53 17.57
N LEU A 247 11.92 13.57 16.72
CA LEU A 247 10.91 12.54 16.99
C LEU A 247 9.60 13.17 17.49
N SER A 248 9.12 14.19 16.79
CA SER A 248 7.87 14.90 17.09
C SER A 248 7.03 15.08 15.83
N ILE A 249 5.71 15.07 15.99
CA ILE A 249 4.78 15.36 14.89
C ILE A 249 4.96 16.82 14.49
N ARG A 250 5.34 17.05 13.23
CA ARG A 250 5.53 18.39 12.66
C ARG A 250 4.20 18.97 12.18
N THR A 251 3.40 18.15 11.50
CA THR A 251 2.10 18.58 10.96
C THR A 251 1.20 17.38 10.71
N VAL A 252 -0.09 17.65 10.58
CA VAL A 252 -1.13 16.67 10.19
C VAL A 252 -1.92 17.27 9.03
N LEU A 253 -1.96 16.55 7.89
CA LEU A 253 -2.67 16.95 6.68
C LEU A 253 -4.04 16.31 6.61
N ASP A 254 -5.05 17.06 6.21
CA ASP A 254 -6.35 16.52 5.83
C ASP A 254 -6.32 16.03 4.40
N THR A 255 -6.59 14.76 4.19
CA THR A 255 -6.46 14.11 2.88
C THR A 255 -7.79 13.63 2.31
N GLY A 256 -8.68 13.12 3.10
CA GLY A 256 -10.00 12.65 2.68
C GLY A 256 -10.32 11.25 3.16
N ALA A 257 -11.56 10.81 2.94
CA ALA A 257 -12.06 9.53 3.42
C ALA A 257 -11.22 8.35 2.90
N ILE A 258 -10.93 7.40 3.80
CA ILE A 258 -10.19 6.18 3.49
C ILE A 258 -8.80 6.51 2.90
N THR A 259 -8.02 7.32 3.62
CA THR A 259 -6.61 7.56 3.28
C THR A 259 -5.81 6.29 3.55
N ASN A 260 -5.30 5.66 2.48
CA ASN A 260 -4.63 4.36 2.58
C ASN A 260 -3.12 4.50 2.69
N HIS A 261 -2.40 4.70 1.60
CA HIS A 261 -0.94 4.65 1.55
C HIS A 261 -0.33 5.98 1.12
N VAL A 262 0.94 6.16 1.48
CA VAL A 262 1.80 7.26 1.03
C VAL A 262 3.12 6.70 0.52
N ASN A 263 3.62 7.25 -0.57
CA ASN A 263 4.96 6.97 -1.09
C ASN A 263 5.55 8.24 -1.73
N PHE A 264 6.84 8.23 -2.00
CA PHE A 264 7.57 9.40 -2.47
C PHE A 264 8.14 9.17 -3.87
N ALA A 265 8.08 10.21 -4.70
CA ALA A 265 8.74 10.24 -5.99
C ALA A 265 9.47 11.57 -6.14
N ASP A 266 10.78 11.51 -6.06
CA ASP A 266 11.65 12.66 -6.28
C ASP A 266 12.20 12.58 -7.71
N ASN A 267 12.08 13.68 -8.47
CA ASN A 267 12.47 13.73 -9.87
C ASN A 267 12.94 15.15 -10.27
N ALA A 268 13.21 15.40 -11.54
CA ALA A 268 13.66 16.68 -12.04
C ALA A 268 12.68 17.85 -11.81
N LYS A 269 11.42 17.59 -11.44
CA LYS A 269 10.40 18.61 -11.14
C LYS A 269 10.33 18.97 -9.66
N GLY A 270 10.93 18.16 -8.79
CA GLY A 270 10.91 18.40 -7.34
C GLY A 270 10.74 17.13 -6.53
N LYS A 271 10.43 17.31 -5.24
CA LYS A 271 10.21 16.25 -4.26
C LYS A 271 8.72 16.15 -3.94
N PHE A 272 8.13 14.97 -4.17
CA PHE A 272 6.69 14.79 -4.06
C PHE A 272 6.32 13.63 -3.15
N ALA A 273 5.19 13.78 -2.45
CA ALA A 273 4.49 12.71 -1.75
C ALA A 273 3.17 12.43 -2.48
N TYR A 274 2.92 11.16 -2.76
CA TYR A 274 1.71 10.66 -3.39
C TYR A 274 0.91 9.91 -2.34
N VAL A 275 -0.34 10.32 -2.11
CA VAL A 275 -1.22 9.76 -1.08
C VAL A 275 -2.48 9.20 -1.73
N THR A 276 -2.73 7.90 -1.53
CA THR A 276 -3.98 7.27 -2.01
C THR A 276 -5.14 7.61 -1.08
N VAL A 277 -6.24 8.11 -1.66
CA VAL A 277 -7.47 8.46 -0.95
C VAL A 277 -8.59 7.59 -1.49
N GLY A 278 -8.74 6.40 -0.88
CA GLY A 278 -9.57 5.33 -1.38
C GLY A 278 -11.04 5.69 -1.52
N GLY A 279 -11.60 6.38 -0.53
CA GLY A 279 -13.01 6.78 -0.57
C GLY A 279 -13.36 7.83 -1.62
N LEU A 280 -12.36 8.47 -2.21
CA LEU A 280 -12.56 9.50 -3.24
C LEU A 280 -12.07 9.05 -4.62
N ASN A 281 -11.48 7.86 -4.75
CA ASN A 281 -10.88 7.35 -5.99
C ASN A 281 -9.84 8.32 -6.57
N HIS A 282 -8.95 8.83 -5.70
CA HIS A 282 -7.93 9.80 -6.07
C HIS A 282 -6.57 9.48 -5.46
N VAL A 283 -5.52 9.95 -6.14
CA VAL A 283 -4.20 10.17 -5.55
C VAL A 283 -4.00 11.67 -5.38
N LYS A 284 -3.73 12.11 -4.16
CA LYS A 284 -3.32 13.49 -3.86
C LYS A 284 -1.81 13.62 -3.91
N VAL A 285 -1.31 14.67 -4.56
CA VAL A 285 0.13 14.93 -4.73
C VAL A 285 0.51 16.17 -3.94
N TYR A 286 1.45 16.00 -3.03
CA TYR A 286 1.98 17.07 -2.20
C TYR A 286 3.42 17.36 -2.58
N GLN A 287 3.74 18.62 -2.86
CA GLN A 287 5.13 19.09 -3.01
C GLN A 287 5.76 19.22 -1.62
N ARG A 288 6.94 18.61 -1.39
CA ARG A 288 7.64 18.56 -0.09
C ARG A 288 8.78 19.57 0.04
N ASP A 289 9.42 19.96 -1.06
CA ASP A 289 10.56 20.86 -1.12
C ASP A 289 10.11 22.34 -1.07
N THR A 290 9.71 22.78 0.12
CA THR A 290 9.44 24.19 0.33
C THR A 290 10.74 24.90 0.75
N PRO A 291 11.16 25.98 0.04
CA PRO A 291 12.37 26.71 0.37
C PRO A 291 12.42 27.17 1.83
N SER A 292 13.59 27.09 2.45
CA SER A 292 13.80 27.42 3.87
C SER A 292 13.61 28.91 4.19
N ASP A 293 13.64 29.77 3.18
CA ASP A 293 13.39 31.22 3.27
C ASP A 293 11.89 31.57 3.37
N LYS A 294 11.00 30.59 3.13
CA LYS A 294 9.56 30.79 3.28
C LYS A 294 9.15 30.84 4.77
N PRO A 295 8.12 31.64 5.12
CA PRO A 295 7.50 31.59 6.45
C PRO A 295 7.15 30.16 6.87
N GLU A 296 7.24 29.84 8.16
CA GLU A 296 7.02 28.51 8.70
C GLU A 296 5.66 27.89 8.27
N ALA A 297 4.61 28.72 8.22
CA ALA A 297 3.29 28.31 7.76
C ALA A 297 3.26 27.82 6.30
N LEU A 298 4.21 28.26 5.45
CA LEU A 298 4.36 27.85 4.06
C LEU A 298 5.39 26.73 3.87
N ARG A 299 6.01 26.24 4.95
CA ARG A 299 6.94 25.09 4.90
C ARG A 299 6.22 23.75 4.97
N ASN A 300 4.91 23.74 5.20
CA ASN A 300 4.11 22.53 5.13
C ASN A 300 3.96 22.07 3.67
N PRO A 301 3.90 20.76 3.43
CA PRO A 301 3.69 20.22 2.09
C PRO A 301 2.44 20.82 1.45
N GLN A 302 2.57 21.25 0.19
CA GLN A 302 1.50 21.90 -0.55
C GLN A 302 0.80 20.91 -1.47
N LEU A 303 -0.52 20.83 -1.42
CA LEU A 303 -1.30 20.06 -2.39
C LEU A 303 -1.18 20.73 -3.76
N ILE A 304 -0.61 20.03 -4.75
CA ILE A 304 -0.37 20.55 -6.09
C ILE A 304 -1.21 19.86 -7.16
N ALA A 305 -1.67 18.63 -6.91
CA ALA A 305 -2.51 17.89 -7.83
C ALA A 305 -3.42 16.90 -7.11
N THR A 306 -4.55 16.62 -7.73
CA THR A 306 -5.48 15.54 -7.37
C THR A 306 -5.73 14.74 -8.65
N ILE A 307 -5.26 13.50 -8.68
CA ILE A 307 -5.26 12.65 -9.88
C ILE A 307 -6.35 11.60 -9.71
N PRO A 308 -7.38 11.59 -10.58
CA PRO A 308 -8.40 10.54 -10.56
C PRO A 308 -7.77 9.15 -10.83
N THR A 309 -8.28 8.14 -10.14
CA THR A 309 -7.88 6.74 -10.28
C THR A 309 -9.10 5.85 -10.52
N GLY A 310 -8.89 4.54 -10.66
CA GLY A 310 -9.97 3.57 -10.50
C GLY A 310 -10.37 3.38 -9.04
N GLU A 311 -11.19 2.36 -8.82
CA GLU A 311 -11.92 2.14 -7.58
C GLU A 311 -11.03 1.74 -6.40
N LEU A 312 -11.16 2.49 -5.31
CA LEU A 312 -10.51 2.27 -4.03
C LEU A 312 -8.98 2.14 -4.13
N PRO A 313 -8.23 3.21 -4.51
CA PRO A 313 -6.77 3.17 -4.54
C PRO A 313 -6.22 2.86 -3.15
N HIS A 314 -5.33 1.86 -3.07
CA HIS A 314 -4.77 1.35 -1.82
C HIS A 314 -3.25 1.43 -1.80
N GLY A 315 -2.53 0.35 -2.14
CA GLY A 315 -1.08 0.32 -2.17
C GLY A 315 -0.50 1.25 -3.24
N ILE A 316 0.67 1.84 -2.95
CA ILE A 316 1.33 2.79 -3.85
C ILE A 316 2.85 2.66 -3.76
N TRP A 317 3.53 2.68 -4.91
CA TRP A 317 4.99 2.64 -4.96
C TRP A 317 5.55 3.37 -6.19
N SER A 318 6.67 4.08 -6.01
CA SER A 318 7.34 4.81 -7.08
C SER A 318 8.36 3.95 -7.82
N SER A 319 8.60 4.26 -9.09
CA SER A 319 9.75 3.74 -9.85
C SER A 319 11.07 4.26 -9.28
N GLY A 320 12.15 3.53 -9.56
CA GLY A 320 13.48 3.90 -9.07
C GLY A 320 13.99 5.26 -9.57
N ASP A 321 13.47 5.75 -10.70
CA ASP A 321 13.77 7.06 -11.28
C ASP A 321 12.78 8.17 -10.87
N GLY A 322 11.78 7.83 -10.06
CA GLY A 322 10.75 8.76 -9.63
C GLY A 322 9.83 9.28 -10.75
N THR A 323 9.92 8.75 -11.98
CA THR A 323 9.11 9.22 -13.12
C THR A 323 7.73 8.60 -13.19
N ARG A 324 7.50 7.51 -12.46
CA ARG A 324 6.19 6.83 -12.36
C ARG A 324 5.85 6.45 -10.94
N VAL A 325 4.55 6.40 -10.70
CA VAL A 325 3.96 5.84 -9.48
C VAL A 325 2.93 4.81 -9.89
N TYR A 326 2.97 3.64 -9.25
CA TYR A 326 2.05 2.52 -9.44
C TYR A 326 1.09 2.48 -8.28
N VAL A 327 -0.21 2.34 -8.57
CA VAL A 327 -1.30 2.42 -7.59
C VAL A 327 -2.19 1.19 -7.72
N GLY A 328 -2.25 0.36 -6.68
CA GLY A 328 -3.16 -0.78 -6.61
C GLY A 328 -4.60 -0.29 -6.36
N LEU A 329 -5.53 -0.82 -7.13
CA LEU A 329 -6.96 -0.50 -7.03
C LEU A 329 -7.69 -1.68 -6.38
N GLU A 330 -7.94 -1.58 -5.07
CA GLU A 330 -8.49 -2.67 -4.26
C GLU A 330 -9.82 -3.19 -4.82
N ASN A 331 -10.72 -2.30 -5.24
CA ASN A 331 -12.00 -2.66 -5.86
C ASN A 331 -11.98 -2.57 -7.39
N GLY A 332 -10.89 -2.11 -7.98
CA GLY A 332 -10.71 -2.06 -9.43
C GLY A 332 -9.99 -3.27 -10.01
N ASP A 333 -9.43 -4.14 -9.16
CA ASP A 333 -8.64 -5.32 -9.55
C ASP A 333 -7.58 -5.01 -10.62
N ALA A 334 -6.94 -3.88 -10.48
CA ALA A 334 -6.01 -3.32 -11.44
C ALA A 334 -4.90 -2.50 -10.75
N VAL A 335 -3.90 -2.13 -11.53
CA VAL A 335 -2.88 -1.15 -11.16
C VAL A 335 -2.98 0.04 -12.12
N ASP A 336 -3.15 1.23 -11.57
CA ASP A 336 -2.99 2.47 -12.31
C ASP A 336 -1.52 2.89 -12.34
N VAL A 337 -1.06 3.35 -13.48
CA VAL A 337 0.28 3.91 -13.67
C VAL A 337 0.15 5.42 -13.87
N ILE A 338 0.78 6.19 -12.97
CA ILE A 338 0.78 7.65 -12.99
C ILE A 338 2.14 8.15 -13.47
N ASP A 339 2.16 9.00 -14.49
CA ASP A 339 3.32 9.79 -14.91
C ASP A 339 3.49 10.96 -13.94
N THR A 340 4.59 10.98 -13.19
CA THR A 340 4.84 11.99 -12.16
C THR A 340 5.27 13.34 -12.73
N ILE A 341 5.76 13.38 -13.97
CA ILE A 341 6.13 14.63 -14.64
C ILE A 341 4.89 15.36 -15.17
N LYS A 342 3.93 14.59 -15.70
CA LYS A 342 2.67 15.12 -16.25
C LYS A 342 1.53 15.16 -15.22
N GLN A 343 1.73 14.55 -14.06
CA GLN A 343 0.74 14.42 -12.99
C GLN A 343 -0.59 13.84 -13.50
N LYS A 344 -0.52 12.72 -14.24
CA LYS A 344 -1.71 12.06 -14.80
C LYS A 344 -1.52 10.56 -14.96
N GLN A 345 -2.64 9.84 -14.91
CA GLN A 345 -2.70 8.42 -15.26
C GLN A 345 -2.33 8.22 -16.75
N ILE A 346 -1.49 7.22 -17.02
CA ILE A 346 -1.03 6.88 -18.38
C ILE A 346 -1.36 5.45 -18.78
N ALA A 347 -1.62 4.56 -17.82
CA ALA A 347 -2.02 3.17 -18.09
C ALA A 347 -2.84 2.61 -16.94
N ARG A 348 -3.64 1.57 -17.23
CA ARG A 348 -4.30 0.69 -16.26
C ARG A 348 -4.04 -0.75 -16.66
N ILE A 349 -3.61 -1.57 -15.69
CA ILE A 349 -3.17 -2.96 -15.91
C ILE A 349 -4.03 -3.85 -15.03
N GLY A 350 -4.83 -4.73 -15.61
CA GLY A 350 -5.61 -5.72 -14.86
C GLY A 350 -4.69 -6.71 -14.12
N VAL A 351 -4.95 -6.96 -12.83
CA VAL A 351 -4.18 -7.85 -11.95
C VAL A 351 -5.09 -8.88 -11.29
N GLY A 352 -4.65 -9.54 -10.22
CA GLY A 352 -5.52 -10.38 -9.41
C GLY A 352 -6.56 -9.59 -8.61
N TYR A 353 -7.42 -10.30 -7.88
CA TYR A 353 -8.51 -9.67 -7.11
C TYR A 353 -8.01 -9.02 -5.83
N MET A 354 -8.46 -7.80 -5.57
CA MET A 354 -8.18 -6.99 -4.37
C MET A 354 -6.67 -6.75 -4.16
N PRO A 355 -5.95 -6.07 -5.07
CA PRO A 355 -4.56 -5.71 -4.85
C PRO A 355 -4.43 -4.75 -3.66
N GLN A 356 -3.89 -5.24 -2.53
CA GLN A 356 -3.73 -4.50 -1.27
C GLN A 356 -2.40 -3.76 -1.23
N ALA A 357 -1.30 -4.49 -1.27
CA ALA A 357 0.03 -3.90 -1.36
C ALA A 357 0.61 -4.08 -2.76
N LEU A 358 1.57 -3.24 -3.08
CA LEU A 358 2.45 -3.44 -4.22
C LEU A 358 3.85 -2.89 -3.93
N VAL A 359 4.83 -3.42 -4.65
CA VAL A 359 6.21 -2.95 -4.61
C VAL A 359 6.79 -2.85 -6.02
N TYR A 360 7.65 -1.85 -6.23
CA TYR A 360 8.49 -1.73 -7.41
C TYR A 360 9.91 -2.17 -7.05
N ILE A 361 10.44 -3.15 -7.76
CA ILE A 361 11.78 -3.70 -7.51
C ILE A 361 12.67 -3.41 -8.72
N PRO A 362 13.63 -2.47 -8.61
CA PRO A 362 14.57 -2.20 -9.66
C PRO A 362 15.48 -3.41 -9.89
N ASN A 363 15.79 -3.70 -11.15
CA ASN A 363 16.69 -4.80 -11.55
C ASN A 363 16.38 -6.13 -10.84
N ALA A 364 15.08 -6.43 -10.65
CA ALA A 364 14.59 -7.67 -10.02
C ALA A 364 15.10 -8.91 -10.77
N VAL A 365 15.24 -8.82 -12.10
CA VAL A 365 15.65 -9.90 -12.99
C VAL A 365 17.02 -9.55 -13.61
N PRO A 366 18.14 -9.97 -12.97
CA PRO A 366 19.47 -9.64 -13.47
C PRO A 366 19.82 -10.35 -14.78
N ILE A 367 19.28 -11.56 -14.99
CA ILE A 367 19.54 -12.42 -16.14
C ILE A 367 18.24 -13.11 -16.55
N GLY A 368 18.04 -13.33 -17.86
CA GLY A 368 16.84 -13.99 -18.37
C GLY A 368 15.66 -13.04 -18.53
N GLN A 369 14.46 -13.60 -18.66
CA GLN A 369 13.21 -12.86 -18.86
C GLN A 369 12.38 -12.70 -17.56
N GLY A 370 12.66 -13.49 -16.53
CA GLY A 370 11.92 -13.49 -15.27
C GLY A 370 10.44 -13.86 -15.45
N ARG A 371 10.16 -14.84 -16.32
CA ARG A 371 8.81 -15.37 -16.56
C ARG A 371 8.62 -16.79 -16.03
N GLU A 372 9.68 -17.35 -15.47
CA GLU A 372 9.68 -18.68 -14.88
C GLU A 372 8.66 -18.73 -13.74
N ASN A 373 8.01 -19.87 -13.56
CA ASN A 373 6.99 -20.12 -12.53
C ASN A 373 5.75 -19.21 -12.56
N LEU A 374 5.60 -18.36 -13.58
CA LEU A 374 4.37 -17.60 -13.77
C LEU A 374 3.29 -18.47 -14.40
N LYS A 375 2.07 -18.33 -13.88
CA LYS A 375 0.87 -18.90 -14.49
C LYS A 375 0.28 -17.91 -15.49
N SER A 376 -0.33 -18.47 -16.56
CA SER A 376 -1.08 -17.68 -17.54
C SER A 376 -2.20 -16.90 -16.87
N THR A 377 -2.46 -15.72 -17.39
CA THR A 377 -3.55 -14.87 -16.91
C THR A 377 -4.87 -15.33 -17.52
N THR A 378 -5.66 -16.08 -16.77
CA THR A 378 -7.09 -16.18 -17.08
C THR A 378 -7.71 -14.81 -16.82
N GLN A 379 -8.53 -14.31 -17.74
CA GLN A 379 -9.24 -13.06 -17.52
C GLN A 379 -10.15 -13.23 -16.30
N LEU A 380 -9.89 -12.48 -15.26
CA LEU A 380 -10.76 -12.41 -14.09
C LEU A 380 -11.95 -11.49 -14.44
N LEU A 381 -13.14 -11.89 -14.05
CA LEU A 381 -14.35 -11.11 -14.31
C LEU A 381 -14.71 -10.32 -13.05
N THR A 382 -14.56 -9.01 -13.16
CA THR A 382 -14.94 -8.05 -12.12
C THR A 382 -15.92 -7.05 -12.68
N HIS A 383 -16.99 -6.78 -11.95
CA HIS A 383 -17.99 -5.80 -12.30
C HIS A 383 -18.12 -4.76 -11.20
N ASN A 384 -18.03 -3.50 -11.59
CA ASN A 384 -18.20 -2.36 -10.69
C ASN A 384 -19.51 -1.63 -11.00
N ILE A 385 -20.30 -1.37 -9.95
CA ILE A 385 -21.60 -0.70 -10.04
C ILE A 385 -21.55 0.52 -9.14
N ALA A 386 -21.67 1.69 -9.73
CA ALA A 386 -21.74 2.92 -8.97
C ALA A 386 -23.17 3.18 -8.47
N PHE A 387 -23.30 3.61 -7.23
CA PHE A 387 -24.53 4.11 -6.64
C PHE A 387 -24.45 5.63 -6.45
N LYS A 388 -25.56 6.30 -6.65
CA LYS A 388 -25.75 7.73 -6.39
C LYS A 388 -26.86 7.97 -5.40
N ALA A 389 -26.87 9.12 -4.77
CA ALA A 389 -27.94 9.56 -3.90
C ALA A 389 -29.29 9.52 -4.62
N HIS A 390 -30.30 8.96 -3.95
CA HIS A 390 -31.67 8.94 -4.45
C HIS A 390 -32.39 10.27 -4.20
N LYS A 391 -32.19 10.85 -3.01
CA LYS A 391 -32.83 12.14 -2.59
C LYS A 391 -31.82 12.99 -1.83
N GLY A 392 -31.49 14.17 -2.35
CA GLY A 392 -31.02 15.35 -1.65
C GLY A 392 -29.79 15.22 -0.71
N ASN A 393 -28.88 14.28 -0.93
CA ASN A 393 -27.61 14.17 -0.23
C ASN A 393 -26.47 13.90 -1.21
N ASP A 394 -25.22 14.04 -0.76
CA ASP A 394 -24.02 13.78 -1.55
C ASP A 394 -23.47 12.35 -1.34
N ALA A 395 -24.31 11.45 -0.82
CA ALA A 395 -23.89 10.08 -0.56
C ALA A 395 -23.61 9.34 -1.87
N MET A 396 -22.63 8.48 -1.85
CA MET A 396 -22.22 7.65 -2.97
C MET A 396 -21.89 6.23 -2.52
N GLY A 397 -21.90 5.29 -3.45
CA GLY A 397 -21.49 3.91 -3.19
C GLY A 397 -20.86 3.27 -4.42
N ASN A 398 -20.08 2.25 -4.18
CA ASN A 398 -19.55 1.35 -5.20
C ASN A 398 -19.76 -0.09 -4.75
N LEU A 399 -20.25 -0.93 -5.65
CA LEU A 399 -20.37 -2.37 -5.48
C LEU A 399 -19.47 -3.06 -6.46
N THR A 400 -18.53 -3.84 -5.96
CA THR A 400 -17.64 -4.69 -6.75
C THR A 400 -18.12 -6.14 -6.64
N ILE A 401 -18.34 -6.79 -7.78
CA ILE A 401 -18.71 -8.21 -7.85
C ILE A 401 -17.60 -8.94 -8.59
N ARG A 402 -17.07 -10.01 -7.99
CA ARG A 402 -15.99 -10.84 -8.53
C ARG A 402 -16.46 -12.25 -8.76
N ASP A 403 -16.13 -12.81 -9.92
CA ASP A 403 -16.29 -14.23 -10.20
C ASP A 403 -15.16 -15.01 -9.53
N LEU A 404 -15.51 -15.87 -8.58
CA LEU A 404 -14.58 -16.74 -7.86
C LEU A 404 -14.74 -18.21 -8.28
N GLY A 405 -15.35 -18.46 -9.44
CA GLY A 405 -15.67 -19.77 -9.97
C GLY A 405 -17.11 -20.19 -9.62
N GLU A 406 -17.29 -21.09 -8.66
CA GLU A 406 -18.63 -21.58 -8.27
C GLU A 406 -19.45 -20.54 -7.50
N VAL A 407 -18.81 -19.53 -6.95
CA VAL A 407 -19.45 -18.45 -6.19
C VAL A 407 -18.96 -17.08 -6.64
N SER A 408 -19.69 -16.05 -6.28
CA SER A 408 -19.28 -14.66 -6.45
C SER A 408 -18.95 -14.04 -5.10
N GLY A 409 -17.91 -13.21 -5.07
CA GLY A 409 -17.62 -12.31 -3.95
C GLY A 409 -18.19 -10.93 -4.25
N LEU A 410 -18.72 -10.27 -3.23
CA LEU A 410 -19.30 -8.94 -3.30
C LEU A 410 -18.68 -8.07 -2.23
N ASP A 411 -18.20 -6.89 -2.65
CA ASP A 411 -17.68 -5.84 -1.76
C ASP A 411 -18.42 -4.54 -2.05
N LEU A 412 -19.11 -4.02 -1.03
CA LEU A 412 -19.83 -2.76 -1.08
C LEU A 412 -19.13 -1.71 -0.24
N LEU A 413 -18.86 -0.56 -0.81
CA LEU A 413 -18.40 0.64 -0.13
C LEU A 413 -19.45 1.74 -0.28
N VAL A 414 -19.80 2.40 0.82
CA VAL A 414 -20.68 3.58 0.82
C VAL A 414 -20.06 4.72 1.63
N LEU A 415 -20.33 5.95 1.21
CA LEU A 415 -19.85 7.17 1.84
C LEU A 415 -20.98 8.19 1.99
N GLY A 416 -20.95 8.96 3.07
CA GLY A 416 -21.83 10.11 3.26
C GLY A 416 -23.27 9.78 3.63
N LEU A 417 -23.55 8.56 4.13
CA LEU A 417 -24.84 8.21 4.71
C LEU A 417 -24.98 8.78 6.13
N LYS A 418 -26.13 8.60 6.77
CA LYS A 418 -26.29 8.99 8.18
C LYS A 418 -25.34 8.18 9.06
N PRO A 419 -24.61 8.82 9.98
CA PRO A 419 -23.68 8.13 10.89
C PRO A 419 -24.37 7.13 11.82
N LYS A 420 -23.65 6.04 12.17
CA LYS A 420 -24.05 5.04 13.17
C LYS A 420 -25.42 4.41 12.90
N GLN A 421 -25.81 4.29 11.63
CA GLN A 421 -27.06 3.67 11.20
C GLN A 421 -26.80 2.38 10.46
N GLU A 422 -27.71 1.41 10.59
CA GLU A 422 -27.68 0.16 9.82
C GLU A 422 -28.40 0.33 8.49
N TYR A 423 -27.80 -0.23 7.45
CA TYR A 423 -28.31 -0.24 6.08
C TYR A 423 -28.25 -1.63 5.48
N GLY A 424 -29.05 -1.88 4.46
CA GLY A 424 -29.02 -3.08 3.63
C GLY A 424 -28.84 -2.76 2.16
N LEU A 425 -28.14 -3.63 1.44
CA LEU A 425 -28.20 -3.73 -0.02
C LEU A 425 -29.35 -4.66 -0.37
N TYR A 426 -30.35 -4.12 -1.05
CA TYR A 426 -31.60 -4.83 -1.38
C TYR A 426 -31.71 -5.12 -2.87
N ILE A 427 -32.22 -6.31 -3.19
CA ILE A 427 -32.94 -6.57 -4.42
C ILE A 427 -34.43 -6.42 -4.09
N VAL A 428 -35.11 -5.52 -4.77
CA VAL A 428 -36.57 -5.34 -4.64
C VAL A 428 -37.23 -5.73 -5.96
N GLY A 429 -38.16 -6.66 -5.90
CA GLY A 429 -38.89 -7.16 -7.04
C GLY A 429 -40.34 -6.66 -7.12
N GLU A 430 -41.14 -7.28 -7.99
CA GLU A 430 -42.58 -7.03 -8.11
C GLU A 430 -43.30 -7.37 -6.78
N GLU A 431 -44.45 -6.72 -6.54
CA GLU A 431 -45.26 -6.88 -5.33
C GLU A 431 -44.50 -6.56 -4.01
N ASN A 432 -43.48 -5.66 -4.07
CA ASN A 432 -42.65 -5.29 -2.92
C ASN A 432 -41.87 -6.47 -2.30
N SER A 433 -41.65 -7.55 -3.07
CA SER A 433 -40.74 -8.59 -2.62
C SER A 433 -39.36 -7.99 -2.38
N LYS A 434 -38.80 -8.20 -1.20
CA LYS A 434 -37.51 -7.64 -0.83
C LYS A 434 -36.58 -8.70 -0.30
N GLU A 435 -35.32 -8.62 -0.70
CA GLU A 435 -34.24 -9.48 -0.22
C GLU A 435 -33.01 -8.64 0.14
N ILE A 436 -32.43 -8.90 1.30
CA ILE A 436 -31.19 -8.28 1.73
C ILE A 436 -30.02 -9.18 1.27
N ILE A 437 -29.14 -8.64 0.42
CA ILE A 437 -27.93 -9.32 -0.02
C ILE A 437 -26.83 -9.23 1.04
N THR A 438 -26.65 -8.04 1.60
CA THR A 438 -25.75 -7.79 2.73
C THR A 438 -26.25 -6.62 3.55
N ALA A 439 -25.91 -6.59 4.84
CA ALA A 439 -26.18 -5.48 5.73
C ALA A 439 -24.87 -4.94 6.31
N PHE A 440 -24.86 -3.64 6.64
CA PHE A 440 -23.69 -2.97 7.18
C PHE A 440 -24.09 -1.81 8.09
N GLN A 441 -23.18 -1.43 8.98
CA GLN A 441 -23.34 -0.24 9.82
C GLN A 441 -22.37 0.85 9.37
N THR A 442 -22.84 2.10 9.39
CA THR A 442 -21.97 3.26 9.09
C THR A 442 -21.18 3.69 10.32
N ASP A 443 -19.99 4.19 10.07
CA ASP A 443 -19.12 4.82 11.07
C ASP A 443 -19.63 6.20 11.53
N ALA A 444 -18.86 6.89 12.37
CA ALA A 444 -19.18 8.24 12.84
C ALA A 444 -19.20 9.31 11.74
N LYS A 445 -18.70 9.00 10.54
CA LYS A 445 -18.71 9.90 9.37
C LYS A 445 -19.74 9.51 8.33
N GLY A 446 -20.48 8.44 8.54
CA GLY A 446 -21.47 7.94 7.59
C GLY A 446 -20.87 7.04 6.49
N ASN A 447 -19.67 6.51 6.68
CA ASN A 447 -19.07 5.54 5.76
C ASN A 447 -19.39 4.12 6.22
N GLY A 448 -19.59 3.20 5.29
CA GLY A 448 -19.89 1.81 5.60
C GLY A 448 -19.37 0.85 4.54
N MET A 449 -19.13 -0.39 4.96
CA MET A 449 -18.68 -1.48 4.08
C MET A 449 -19.56 -2.69 4.33
N GLY A 450 -19.96 -3.35 3.23
CA GLY A 450 -20.71 -4.60 3.26
C GLY A 450 -20.04 -5.65 2.39
N GLN A 451 -20.10 -6.91 2.82
CA GLN A 451 -19.56 -8.03 2.06
C GLN A 451 -20.58 -9.15 1.98
N ALA A 452 -20.56 -9.91 0.89
CA ALA A 452 -21.33 -11.14 0.74
C ALA A 452 -20.61 -12.14 -0.16
N THR A 453 -20.92 -13.40 0.02
CA THR A 453 -20.43 -14.49 -0.82
C THR A 453 -21.56 -15.46 -1.09
N GLY A 454 -21.69 -15.89 -2.33
CA GLY A 454 -22.73 -16.84 -2.74
C GLY A 454 -22.88 -16.89 -4.23
N THR A 455 -23.91 -17.55 -4.72
CA THR A 455 -24.28 -17.63 -6.16
C THR A 455 -24.99 -16.32 -6.58
N LEU A 456 -24.27 -15.19 -6.43
CA LEU A 456 -24.86 -13.85 -6.55
C LEU A 456 -24.86 -13.36 -8.02
N TRP A 457 -23.94 -13.82 -8.85
CA TRP A 457 -23.75 -13.28 -10.18
C TRP A 457 -24.99 -13.41 -11.06
N GLU A 458 -25.56 -14.61 -11.15
CA GLU A 458 -26.74 -14.87 -11.99
C GLU A 458 -27.98 -14.07 -11.55
N ARG A 459 -28.01 -13.66 -10.28
CA ARG A 459 -29.08 -12.85 -9.69
C ARG A 459 -28.87 -11.36 -9.91
N LEU A 460 -27.62 -10.90 -9.88
CA LEU A 460 -27.25 -9.48 -10.00
C LEU A 460 -27.04 -9.08 -11.46
N LYS A 461 -26.55 -9.98 -12.30
CA LYS A 461 -26.29 -9.73 -13.72
C LYS A 461 -27.47 -9.10 -14.48
N PRO A 462 -28.72 -9.56 -14.34
CA PRO A 462 -29.85 -8.92 -15.01
C PRO A 462 -30.14 -7.49 -14.54
N LEU A 463 -29.77 -7.15 -13.31
CA LEU A 463 -30.01 -5.84 -12.71
C LEU A 463 -28.93 -4.82 -13.09
N ILE A 464 -27.75 -5.30 -13.51
CA ILE A 464 -26.57 -4.51 -13.86
C ILE A 464 -26.59 -4.12 -15.33
N HIS A 465 -26.96 -5.04 -16.20
CA HIS A 465 -27.16 -4.75 -17.62
C HIS A 465 -28.50 -4.01 -17.78
N LEU A 466 -28.46 -2.81 -18.34
CA LEU A 466 -29.57 -1.86 -18.51
C LEU A 466 -30.88 -2.41 -19.14
N GLU A 467 -30.88 -3.67 -19.54
CA GLU A 467 -32.06 -4.39 -20.03
C GLU A 467 -33.03 -4.80 -18.91
N GLY A 468 -32.71 -4.47 -17.66
CA GLY A 468 -33.46 -4.66 -16.42
C GLY A 468 -34.53 -5.74 -16.45
N VAL A 469 -34.49 -6.73 -15.59
CA VAL A 469 -35.69 -7.53 -15.34
C VAL A 469 -36.79 -6.57 -14.98
N LYS A 470 -37.84 -6.50 -15.82
CA LYS A 470 -39.01 -5.61 -15.54
C LYS A 470 -39.41 -5.77 -14.06
N GLY A 471 -39.40 -4.70 -13.31
CA GLY A 471 -39.88 -4.67 -11.93
C GLY A 471 -38.85 -4.97 -10.84
N GLN A 472 -37.55 -5.27 -11.15
CA GLN A 472 -36.54 -5.46 -10.12
C GLN A 472 -35.57 -4.27 -10.02
N GLN A 473 -35.18 -3.90 -8.79
CA GLN A 473 -34.24 -2.81 -8.53
C GLN A 473 -33.19 -3.23 -7.48
N LEU A 474 -31.94 -2.79 -7.70
CA LEU A 474 -30.88 -2.89 -6.70
C LEU A 474 -30.68 -1.52 -6.06
N LEU A 475 -30.80 -1.45 -4.74
CA LEU A 475 -30.75 -0.19 -3.99
C LEU A 475 -30.24 -0.37 -2.56
N ILE A 476 -29.87 0.74 -1.93
CA ILE A 476 -29.48 0.76 -0.50
C ILE A 476 -30.53 1.56 0.27
N ALA A 477 -31.04 0.97 1.33
CA ALA A 477 -32.02 1.56 2.23
C ALA A 477 -31.68 1.21 3.70
N PRO A 478 -32.30 1.90 4.70
CA PRO A 478 -32.21 1.48 6.09
C PRO A 478 -32.53 -0.01 6.24
N ARG A 479 -31.86 -0.70 7.18
CA ARG A 479 -32.02 -2.16 7.34
C ARG A 479 -33.44 -2.57 7.74
N ASP A 480 -34.13 -1.72 8.45
CA ASP A 480 -35.50 -1.89 8.94
C ASP A 480 -36.58 -1.30 8.00
N ALA A 481 -36.18 -0.85 6.79
CA ALA A 481 -37.10 -0.26 5.82
C ALA A 481 -38.27 -1.18 5.55
N GLN A 482 -39.48 -0.65 5.72
CA GLN A 482 -40.73 -1.37 5.41
C GLN A 482 -40.95 -1.42 3.90
N ASN A 483 -40.71 -0.29 3.23
CA ASN A 483 -40.68 -0.18 1.78
C ASN A 483 -39.32 0.34 1.31
N PRO A 484 -38.39 -0.53 0.96
CA PRO A 484 -37.02 -0.11 0.57
C PRO A 484 -37.00 0.82 -0.66
N ILE A 485 -37.98 0.79 -1.56
CA ILE A 485 -38.03 1.69 -2.72
C ILE A 485 -38.29 3.14 -2.26
N ASP A 486 -39.29 3.35 -1.42
CA ASP A 486 -39.62 4.68 -0.93
C ASP A 486 -38.60 5.26 0.04
N GLU A 487 -37.91 4.37 0.78
CA GLU A 487 -36.90 4.67 1.77
C GLU A 487 -35.48 4.59 1.22
N ALA A 488 -35.30 4.36 -0.08
CA ALA A 488 -34.01 4.26 -0.72
C ALA A 488 -33.17 5.53 -0.48
N VAL A 489 -31.90 5.31 -0.07
CA VAL A 489 -30.91 6.39 0.10
C VAL A 489 -29.94 6.44 -1.07
N LEU A 490 -29.60 5.28 -1.66
CA LEU A 490 -28.75 5.15 -2.83
C LEU A 490 -29.38 4.23 -3.87
N VAL A 491 -29.26 4.60 -5.14
CA VAL A 491 -29.72 3.81 -6.30
C VAL A 491 -28.61 3.72 -7.34
N ILE A 492 -28.68 2.74 -8.23
CA ILE A 492 -27.67 2.58 -9.30
C ILE A 492 -27.57 3.90 -10.09
N ALA A 493 -26.34 4.38 -10.24
CA ALA A 493 -26.05 5.49 -11.12
C ALA A 493 -26.16 5.01 -12.57
N LYS A 494 -27.07 5.62 -13.36
CA LYS A 494 -27.11 5.31 -14.79
C LYS A 494 -25.78 5.76 -15.41
N PRO A 495 -25.14 4.93 -16.28
CA PRO A 495 -23.97 5.39 -17.00
C PRO A 495 -24.36 6.66 -17.79
N CYS A 496 -23.48 7.66 -17.78
CA CYS A 496 -23.58 8.77 -18.73
C CYS A 496 -23.41 8.20 -20.13
N CYS A 497 -24.41 8.41 -20.99
CA CYS A 497 -24.37 8.10 -22.43
C CYS A 497 -23.29 8.92 -23.13
#